data_b6b838791af3ff07dae6ac481bd35722
#
_entry.id   b6b838791af3ff07dae6ac481bd35722
#
_cell.length_a   1.000
_cell.length_b   1.000
_cell.length_c   1.000
_cell.angle_alpha   90.00
_cell.angle_beta   90.00
_cell.angle_gamma   90.00
#
_symmetry.space_group_name_H-M   'P 1'
#
loop_
_entity.id
_entity.type
_entity.pdbx_description
1 polymer ?
#
loop_
_entity_poly.entity_id
_entity_poly.type
_entity_poly.pdbx_seq_one_letter_code
_entity_poly.pdbx_strand_id
1 'polypeptide(L)'
;MKHIMHFGAILGLALTSVQAEVKMTSGIGTLNFSGGEGPGKGKHVVLLAGDEEYRSEESMPMLALILAEKHGFETTVLFSADADGTINPKATDSLMGAEALDKADALVMLLRFRNWNNEAMGKFKSAVNRGVPLVALRTSTHIFNFKKDSAWADWSWNHESGGFGRKVLGETWISHWGEHQKEATKTVKEPGNENNPLLNGVVEVFGDTDVYEAAPPTDATILLRGIVLKGMNPTDEPADYEKKSKGGAVQKVNDPAMPVAWSREVKNEAGTTNKVLTTTMGAATDLVDEDLRRLVVNGVFWGLGIEVPEKAEVPISDEFKPSKYGFNGSQNGKKAADFVK
;
A
#
# COMPACT_ATOMS: atom_id res chain seq x y z
N MET A 1 -8.75 -73.46 -17.87
CA MET A 1 -9.07 -72.31 -16.98
C MET A 1 -8.61 -71.01 -17.69
N LYS A 2 -9.56 -70.22 -18.16
CA LYS A 2 -9.27 -68.94 -18.83
C LYS A 2 -9.50 -67.83 -17.80
N HIS A 3 -8.44 -67.05 -17.46
CA HIS A 3 -8.53 -65.91 -16.61
C HIS A 3 -8.92 -64.70 -17.48
N ILE A 4 -10.07 -64.11 -17.19
CA ILE A 4 -10.54 -62.83 -17.76
C ILE A 4 -10.06 -61.74 -16.82
N MET A 5 -9.10 -60.89 -17.28
CA MET A 5 -8.73 -59.63 -16.62
C MET A 5 -9.74 -58.55 -16.99
N HIS A 6 -10.42 -58.00 -16.01
CA HIS A 6 -11.22 -56.76 -16.20
C HIS A 6 -10.32 -55.54 -16.00
N PHE A 7 -10.13 -54.78 -17.06
CA PHE A 7 -9.55 -53.43 -16.98
C PHE A 7 -10.66 -52.43 -16.65
N GLY A 8 -10.68 -51.93 -15.45
CA GLY A 8 -11.54 -50.80 -15.06
C GLY A 8 -10.91 -49.49 -15.54
N ALA A 9 -11.52 -48.85 -16.51
CA ALA A 9 -11.13 -47.49 -16.92
C ALA A 9 -11.65 -46.47 -15.90
N ILE A 10 -10.76 -45.84 -15.14
CA ILE A 10 -11.09 -44.71 -14.29
C ILE A 10 -11.18 -43.45 -15.20
N LEU A 11 -12.38 -42.99 -15.45
CA LEU A 11 -12.66 -41.74 -16.15
C LEU A 11 -12.43 -40.59 -15.16
N GLY A 12 -11.26 -39.95 -15.21
CA GLY A 12 -10.97 -38.75 -14.45
C GLY A 12 -11.78 -37.57 -15.02
N LEU A 13 -12.82 -37.11 -14.33
CA LEU A 13 -13.44 -35.82 -14.63
C LEU A 13 -12.44 -34.71 -14.27
N ALA A 14 -11.84 -34.09 -15.27
CA ALA A 14 -11.16 -32.81 -15.10
C ALA A 14 -12.23 -31.73 -14.89
N LEU A 15 -12.43 -31.34 -13.64
CA LEU A 15 -13.19 -30.13 -13.32
C LEU A 15 -12.37 -28.92 -13.77
N THR A 16 -12.65 -28.42 -14.97
CA THR A 16 -12.20 -27.09 -15.37
C THR A 16 -12.99 -26.07 -14.56
N SER A 17 -12.37 -25.52 -13.52
CA SER A 17 -12.93 -24.35 -12.83
C SER A 17 -12.98 -23.20 -13.84
N VAL A 18 -14.18 -22.84 -14.31
CA VAL A 18 -14.38 -21.58 -15.02
C VAL A 18 -14.18 -20.48 -13.98
N GLN A 19 -13.01 -19.86 -14.01
CA GLN A 19 -12.73 -18.71 -13.18
C GLN A 19 -13.66 -17.58 -13.65
N ALA A 20 -14.46 -17.04 -12.72
CA ALA A 20 -15.37 -15.96 -13.05
C ALA A 20 -14.54 -14.76 -13.53
N GLU A 21 -14.84 -14.26 -14.72
CA GLU A 21 -14.16 -13.10 -15.30
C GLU A 21 -14.39 -11.87 -14.42
N VAL A 22 -13.31 -11.21 -14.00
CA VAL A 22 -13.38 -9.98 -13.21
C VAL A 22 -13.92 -8.86 -14.10
N LYS A 23 -15.05 -8.26 -13.69
CA LYS A 23 -15.66 -7.15 -14.42
C LYS A 23 -15.16 -5.83 -13.87
N MET A 24 -14.73 -4.97 -14.77
CA MET A 24 -14.34 -3.59 -14.48
C MET A 24 -15.47 -2.63 -14.79
N THR A 25 -15.70 -1.66 -13.91
CA THR A 25 -16.54 -0.49 -14.14
C THR A 25 -15.84 0.77 -13.66
N SER A 26 -16.09 1.90 -14.30
CA SER A 26 -15.52 3.18 -13.90
C SER A 26 -16.62 4.23 -13.73
N GLY A 27 -16.43 5.12 -12.74
CA GLY A 27 -17.27 6.27 -12.48
C GLY A 27 -16.46 7.57 -12.47
N ILE A 28 -17.04 8.63 -11.95
CA ILE A 28 -16.36 9.92 -11.79
C ILE A 28 -15.28 9.77 -10.71
N GLY A 29 -14.00 9.70 -11.13
CA GLY A 29 -12.86 9.53 -10.22
C GLY A 29 -12.85 8.20 -9.45
N THR A 30 -13.53 7.16 -9.95
CA THR A 30 -13.58 5.84 -9.34
C THR A 30 -13.36 4.72 -10.34
N LEU A 31 -12.79 3.61 -9.87
CA LEU A 31 -12.60 2.39 -10.65
C LEU A 31 -12.97 1.19 -9.78
N ASN A 32 -13.79 0.29 -10.29
CA ASN A 32 -14.26 -0.86 -9.53
C ASN A 32 -13.96 -2.15 -10.27
N PHE A 33 -13.54 -3.17 -9.52
CA PHE A 33 -13.41 -4.54 -10.03
C PHE A 33 -14.30 -5.46 -9.18
N SER A 34 -15.12 -6.27 -9.85
CA SER A 34 -15.83 -7.35 -9.15
C SER A 34 -14.80 -8.38 -8.71
N GLY A 35 -14.95 -8.90 -7.51
CA GLY A 35 -14.12 -10.03 -7.08
C GLY A 35 -14.34 -11.27 -7.93
N GLY A 36 -13.29 -12.04 -8.15
CA GLY A 36 -13.35 -13.39 -8.69
C GLY A 36 -13.57 -14.44 -7.60
N GLU A 37 -13.17 -15.68 -7.88
CA GLU A 37 -13.06 -16.71 -6.87
C GLU A 37 -11.73 -16.55 -6.11
N GLY A 38 -11.74 -16.79 -4.81
CA GLY A 38 -10.53 -16.71 -3.99
C GLY A 38 -10.81 -16.49 -2.52
N PRO A 39 -9.76 -16.43 -1.68
CA PRO A 39 -9.90 -16.24 -0.24
C PRO A 39 -10.56 -14.93 0.16
N GLY A 40 -10.46 -13.92 -0.71
CA GLY A 40 -11.05 -12.58 -0.50
C GLY A 40 -12.52 -12.46 -0.90
N LYS A 41 -13.15 -13.54 -1.39
CA LYS A 41 -14.54 -13.48 -1.86
C LYS A 41 -15.51 -12.94 -0.80
N GLY A 42 -16.31 -11.95 -1.20
CA GLY A 42 -17.26 -11.27 -0.32
C GLY A 42 -16.62 -10.23 0.61
N LYS A 43 -15.32 -9.90 0.40
CA LYS A 43 -14.64 -8.80 1.07
C LYS A 43 -14.35 -7.67 0.10
N HIS A 44 -14.55 -6.43 0.55
CA HIS A 44 -14.37 -5.22 -0.23
C HIS A 44 -13.14 -4.44 0.23
N VAL A 45 -12.15 -4.30 -0.65
CA VAL A 45 -10.94 -3.50 -0.40
C VAL A 45 -11.05 -2.18 -1.14
N VAL A 46 -10.93 -1.06 -0.42
CA VAL A 46 -10.91 0.27 -1.02
C VAL A 46 -9.47 0.78 -1.08
N LEU A 47 -9.03 1.17 -2.28
CA LEU A 47 -7.69 1.69 -2.51
C LEU A 47 -7.77 3.20 -2.75
N LEU A 48 -6.98 3.99 -2.02
CA LEU A 48 -7.00 5.44 -2.07
C LEU A 48 -5.76 5.97 -2.81
N ALA A 49 -6.00 6.62 -3.96
CA ALA A 49 -4.98 7.19 -4.82
C ALA A 49 -5.02 8.72 -4.76
N GLY A 50 -4.00 9.34 -4.15
CA GLY A 50 -3.95 10.79 -3.99
C GLY A 50 -2.56 11.28 -3.59
N ASP A 51 -1.56 10.95 -4.41
CA ASP A 51 -0.19 11.40 -4.24
C ASP A 51 0.30 12.00 -5.55
N GLU A 52 0.72 13.24 -5.52
CA GLU A 52 1.13 13.99 -6.71
C GLU A 52 2.59 13.73 -7.13
N GLU A 53 3.34 12.95 -6.34
CA GLU A 53 4.76 12.67 -6.58
C GLU A 53 5.03 11.22 -7.01
N TYR A 54 4.41 10.24 -6.33
CA TYR A 54 4.77 8.83 -6.42
C TYR A 54 3.84 7.97 -7.27
N ARG A 55 3.02 8.60 -8.12
CA ARG A 55 2.16 7.92 -9.14
C ARG A 55 1.16 6.94 -8.53
N SER A 56 0.50 7.36 -7.45
CA SER A 56 -0.59 6.57 -6.85
C SER A 56 -1.69 6.21 -7.85
N GLU A 57 -1.94 7.09 -8.82
CA GLU A 57 -2.91 6.91 -9.89
C GLU A 57 -2.57 5.75 -10.84
N GLU A 58 -1.28 5.36 -10.91
CA GLU A 58 -0.83 4.23 -11.72
C GLU A 58 -0.80 2.94 -10.91
N SER A 59 -0.35 3.00 -9.66
CA SER A 59 -0.12 1.81 -8.83
C SER A 59 -1.37 1.26 -8.15
N MET A 60 -2.30 2.12 -7.71
CA MET A 60 -3.51 1.64 -7.02
C MET A 60 -4.44 0.83 -7.92
N PRO A 61 -4.68 1.18 -9.21
CA PRO A 61 -5.42 0.33 -10.14
C PRO A 61 -4.77 -1.04 -10.35
N MET A 62 -3.45 -1.10 -10.48
CA MET A 62 -2.70 -2.34 -10.63
C MET A 62 -2.88 -3.24 -9.41
N LEU A 63 -2.73 -2.72 -8.19
CA LEU A 63 -2.95 -3.48 -6.96
C LEU A 63 -4.41 -3.93 -6.82
N ALA A 64 -5.37 -3.08 -7.20
CA ALA A 64 -6.79 -3.41 -7.17
C ALA A 64 -7.12 -4.60 -8.08
N LEU A 65 -6.55 -4.60 -9.29
CA LEU A 65 -6.71 -5.69 -10.25
C LEU A 65 -6.10 -7.01 -9.72
N ILE A 66 -4.89 -6.96 -9.15
CA ILE A 66 -4.26 -8.14 -8.52
C ILE A 66 -5.16 -8.71 -7.41
N LEU A 67 -5.64 -7.87 -6.51
CA LEU A 67 -6.51 -8.29 -5.40
C LEU A 67 -7.81 -8.91 -5.92
N ALA A 68 -8.39 -8.38 -6.99
CA ALA A 68 -9.62 -8.89 -7.58
C ALA A 68 -9.40 -10.21 -8.33
N GLU A 69 -8.43 -10.25 -9.24
CA GLU A 69 -8.21 -11.40 -10.13
C GLU A 69 -7.57 -12.60 -9.44
N LYS A 70 -6.57 -12.35 -8.57
CA LYS A 70 -5.80 -13.43 -7.96
C LYS A 70 -6.31 -13.86 -6.60
N HIS A 71 -7.02 -12.96 -5.92
CA HIS A 71 -7.42 -13.22 -4.54
C HIS A 71 -8.93 -13.12 -4.31
N GLY A 72 -9.72 -12.73 -5.31
CA GLY A 72 -11.17 -12.74 -5.27
C GLY A 72 -11.82 -11.59 -4.50
N PHE A 73 -11.06 -10.56 -4.13
CA PHE A 73 -11.60 -9.37 -3.47
C PHE A 73 -12.44 -8.52 -4.43
N GLU A 74 -13.57 -8.00 -3.96
CA GLU A 74 -14.17 -6.83 -4.59
C GLU A 74 -13.27 -5.63 -4.28
N THR A 75 -12.95 -4.80 -5.31
CA THR A 75 -12.06 -3.66 -5.10
C THR A 75 -12.63 -2.38 -5.69
N THR A 76 -12.38 -1.25 -5.01
CA THR A 76 -12.71 0.10 -5.49
C THR A 76 -11.50 1.00 -5.32
N VAL A 77 -11.04 1.63 -6.42
CA VAL A 77 -10.02 2.69 -6.35
C VAL A 77 -10.74 4.04 -6.33
N LEU A 78 -10.43 4.86 -5.33
CA LEU A 78 -10.88 6.24 -5.22
C LEU A 78 -9.71 7.17 -5.54
N PHE A 79 -9.89 8.03 -6.53
CA PHE A 79 -8.86 8.96 -6.96
C PHE A 79 -9.11 10.37 -6.46
N SER A 80 -8.02 11.12 -6.30
CA SER A 80 -8.09 12.57 -6.38
C SER A 80 -8.35 12.97 -7.83
N ALA A 81 -9.44 13.69 -8.08
CA ALA A 81 -9.88 14.03 -9.41
C ALA A 81 -10.55 15.42 -9.45
N ASP A 82 -10.56 16.04 -10.60
CA ASP A 82 -11.36 17.25 -10.88
C ASP A 82 -12.85 16.88 -10.96
N ALA A 83 -13.72 17.89 -10.91
CA ALA A 83 -15.17 17.67 -10.88
C ALA A 83 -15.73 16.92 -12.10
N ASP A 84 -15.05 16.96 -13.23
CA ASP A 84 -15.39 16.22 -14.44
C ASP A 84 -14.89 14.76 -14.44
N GLY A 85 -14.22 14.35 -13.36
CA GLY A 85 -13.62 13.02 -13.20
C GLY A 85 -12.26 12.85 -13.86
N THR A 86 -11.63 13.92 -14.35
CA THR A 86 -10.24 13.89 -14.78
C THR A 86 -9.34 13.66 -13.58
N ILE A 87 -8.51 12.64 -13.63
CA ILE A 87 -7.61 12.30 -12.53
C ILE A 87 -6.59 13.41 -12.35
N ASN A 88 -6.57 13.96 -11.13
CA ASN A 88 -5.70 15.07 -10.75
C ASN A 88 -5.11 14.84 -9.35
N PRO A 89 -3.92 14.22 -9.24
CA PRO A 89 -3.29 13.99 -7.94
C PRO A 89 -3.03 15.27 -7.12
N LYS A 90 -3.02 16.45 -7.76
CA LYS A 90 -2.86 17.76 -7.11
C LYS A 90 -4.17 18.31 -6.51
N ALA A 91 -5.32 17.72 -6.81
CA ALA A 91 -6.60 18.08 -6.18
C ALA A 91 -6.62 17.51 -4.75
N THR A 92 -5.95 18.21 -3.81
CA THR A 92 -5.74 17.71 -2.43
C THR A 92 -7.01 17.65 -1.60
N ASP A 93 -8.04 18.39 -1.97
CA ASP A 93 -9.35 18.46 -1.33
C ASP A 93 -10.38 17.47 -1.90
N SER A 94 -10.01 16.77 -2.97
CA SER A 94 -10.89 15.84 -3.69
C SER A 94 -10.70 14.38 -3.21
N LEU A 95 -11.81 13.73 -2.91
CA LEU A 95 -11.95 12.28 -2.78
C LEU A 95 -13.29 11.88 -3.41
N MET A 96 -13.27 11.54 -4.71
CA MET A 96 -14.47 11.12 -5.41
C MET A 96 -14.88 9.70 -4.97
N GLY A 97 -16.19 9.46 -4.84
CA GLY A 97 -16.72 8.15 -4.46
C GLY A 97 -16.47 7.76 -2.99
N ALA A 98 -16.32 8.75 -2.10
CA ALA A 98 -16.02 8.52 -0.69
C ALA A 98 -17.05 7.61 0.03
N GLU A 99 -18.27 7.45 -0.52
CA GLU A 99 -19.30 6.52 -0.03
C GLU A 99 -18.85 5.05 -0.05
N ALA A 100 -17.86 4.68 -0.88
CA ALA A 100 -17.30 3.32 -0.86
C ALA A 100 -16.65 2.99 0.49
N LEU A 101 -16.17 3.99 1.24
CA LEU A 101 -15.61 3.82 2.57
C LEU A 101 -16.63 3.28 3.59
N ASP A 102 -17.92 3.51 3.38
CA ASP A 102 -18.98 3.06 4.29
C ASP A 102 -19.05 1.52 4.38
N LYS A 103 -18.62 0.82 3.33
CA LYS A 103 -18.65 -0.65 3.21
C LYS A 103 -17.25 -1.28 3.10
N ALA A 104 -16.19 -0.50 3.22
CA ALA A 104 -14.83 -1.02 3.13
C ALA A 104 -14.56 -2.02 4.26
N ASP A 105 -14.04 -3.20 3.90
CA ASP A 105 -13.48 -4.19 4.83
C ASP A 105 -11.99 -3.93 5.08
N ALA A 106 -11.24 -3.37 4.11
CA ALA A 106 -9.83 -2.97 4.25
C ALA A 106 -9.52 -1.74 3.40
N LEU A 107 -8.51 -0.96 3.81
CA LEU A 107 -8.02 0.19 3.05
C LEU A 107 -6.55 -0.02 2.66
N VAL A 108 -6.21 0.31 1.41
CA VAL A 108 -4.82 0.46 0.93
C VAL A 108 -4.63 1.91 0.51
N MET A 109 -3.56 2.57 0.95
CA MET A 109 -3.42 4.01 0.79
C MET A 109 -2.06 4.39 0.24
N LEU A 110 -2.04 5.25 -0.80
CA LEU A 110 -0.88 6.04 -1.21
C LEU A 110 -1.34 7.48 -1.39
N LEU A 111 -1.22 8.24 -0.31
CA LEU A 111 -1.80 9.56 -0.16
C LEU A 111 -0.75 10.55 0.37
N ARG A 112 -0.88 11.84 -0.01
CA ARG A 112 0.02 12.89 0.45
C ARG A 112 -0.71 14.22 0.61
N PHE A 113 -0.61 14.86 1.79
CA PHE A 113 -1.10 16.22 2.07
C PHE A 113 -2.56 16.48 1.69
N ARG A 114 -3.43 15.48 1.93
CA ARG A 114 -4.88 15.65 1.68
C ARG A 114 -5.52 16.59 2.71
N ASN A 115 -6.51 17.33 2.26
CA ASN A 115 -7.33 18.24 3.08
C ASN A 115 -8.80 18.13 2.66
N TRP A 116 -9.27 16.89 2.58
CA TRP A 116 -10.63 16.55 2.16
C TRP A 116 -11.70 17.32 2.94
N ASN A 117 -12.86 17.52 2.34
CA ASN A 117 -13.99 18.15 3.00
C ASN A 117 -14.52 17.32 4.19
N ASN A 118 -15.39 17.92 5.00
CA ASN A 118 -15.91 17.29 6.22
C ASN A 118 -16.67 15.98 5.95
N GLU A 119 -17.35 15.86 4.80
CA GLU A 119 -18.07 14.65 4.44
C GLU A 119 -17.12 13.49 4.18
N ALA A 120 -16.15 13.67 3.31
CA ALA A 120 -15.15 12.65 3.00
C ALA A 120 -14.31 12.27 4.22
N MET A 121 -13.90 13.26 5.04
CA MET A 121 -13.21 13.03 6.30
C MET A 121 -14.08 12.26 7.30
N GLY A 122 -15.37 12.58 7.38
CA GLY A 122 -16.33 11.86 8.23
C GLY A 122 -16.43 10.38 7.85
N LYS A 123 -16.49 10.07 6.55
CA LYS A 123 -16.50 8.68 6.04
C LYS A 123 -15.20 7.95 6.32
N PHE A 124 -14.05 8.60 6.09
CA PHE A 124 -12.74 8.03 6.41
C PHE A 124 -12.60 7.76 7.92
N LYS A 125 -12.94 8.73 8.77
CA LYS A 125 -12.94 8.55 10.23
C LYS A 125 -13.90 7.43 10.66
N SER A 126 -15.07 7.33 10.03
CA SER A 126 -16.03 6.25 10.30
C SER A 126 -15.43 4.87 9.97
N ALA A 127 -14.74 4.73 8.83
CA ALA A 127 -14.05 3.49 8.47
C ALA A 127 -12.97 3.13 9.50
N VAL A 128 -12.12 4.10 9.89
CA VAL A 128 -11.11 3.90 10.94
C VAL A 128 -11.79 3.48 12.26
N ASN A 129 -12.84 4.16 12.66
CA ASN A 129 -13.55 3.87 13.92
C ASN A 129 -14.25 2.49 13.93
N ARG A 130 -14.58 1.92 12.78
CA ARG A 130 -15.06 0.53 12.67
C ARG A 130 -13.95 -0.51 12.88
N GLY A 131 -12.69 -0.10 12.96
CA GLY A 131 -11.55 -1.01 13.08
C GLY A 131 -11.09 -1.58 11.73
N VAL A 132 -11.42 -0.92 10.61
CA VAL A 132 -11.00 -1.34 9.27
C VAL A 132 -9.47 -1.38 9.21
N PRO A 133 -8.85 -2.49 8.77
CA PRO A 133 -7.40 -2.60 8.63
C PRO A 133 -6.86 -1.65 7.55
N LEU A 134 -5.66 -1.15 7.78
CA LEU A 134 -5.00 -0.15 6.95
C LEU A 134 -3.66 -0.68 6.42
N VAL A 135 -3.43 -0.56 5.12
CA VAL A 135 -2.13 -0.76 4.48
C VAL A 135 -1.69 0.58 3.91
N ALA A 136 -0.68 1.17 4.51
CA ALA A 136 -0.23 2.53 4.22
C ALA A 136 1.14 2.52 3.54
N LEU A 137 1.23 3.15 2.38
CA LEU A 137 2.40 3.20 1.53
C LEU A 137 3.04 4.59 1.55
N ARG A 138 4.33 4.65 1.58
CA ARG A 138 5.23 5.81 1.43
C ARG A 138 4.71 7.08 2.11
N THR A 139 4.21 8.03 1.32
CA THR A 139 3.74 9.34 1.76
C THR A 139 2.49 9.32 2.61
N SER A 140 1.83 8.17 2.75
CA SER A 140 0.70 8.05 3.67
C SER A 140 1.07 8.35 5.12
N THR A 141 2.35 8.29 5.50
CA THR A 141 2.84 8.76 6.80
C THR A 141 2.54 10.26 7.04
N HIS A 142 2.39 11.06 5.98
CA HIS A 142 2.01 12.47 6.02
C HIS A 142 0.77 12.76 5.16
N ILE A 143 -0.21 11.87 5.29
CA ILE A 143 -1.45 11.86 4.49
C ILE A 143 -2.21 13.20 4.55
N PHE A 144 -2.35 13.83 5.72
CA PHE A 144 -3.20 15.02 5.91
C PHE A 144 -2.41 16.30 6.14
N ASN A 145 -2.93 17.42 5.60
CA ASN A 145 -2.37 18.75 5.80
C ASN A 145 -3.49 19.80 5.88
N PHE A 146 -4.12 19.88 7.03
CA PHE A 146 -5.19 20.84 7.30
C PHE A 146 -4.65 22.15 7.86
N LYS A 147 -5.41 23.23 7.69
CA LYS A 147 -5.15 24.51 8.35
C LYS A 147 -5.32 24.36 9.86
N LYS A 148 -4.65 25.21 10.64
CA LYS A 148 -4.66 25.15 12.13
C LYS A 148 -6.03 25.39 12.74
N ASP A 149 -6.94 26.08 12.05
CA ASP A 149 -8.31 26.36 12.47
C ASP A 149 -9.32 25.31 11.98
N SER A 150 -8.88 24.28 11.27
CA SER A 150 -9.72 23.18 10.84
C SER A 150 -10.12 22.29 12.01
N ALA A 151 -11.35 21.74 11.96
CA ALA A 151 -11.78 20.68 12.88
C ALA A 151 -10.92 19.40 12.80
N TRP A 152 -10.10 19.27 11.75
CA TRP A 152 -9.21 18.13 11.49
C TRP A 152 -7.73 18.49 11.69
N ALA A 153 -7.42 19.63 12.28
CA ALA A 153 -6.04 20.12 12.45
C ALA A 153 -5.14 19.10 13.17
N ASP A 154 -5.67 18.36 14.15
CA ASP A 154 -4.95 17.34 14.92
C ASP A 154 -4.62 16.06 14.11
N TRP A 155 -5.17 15.90 12.91
CA TRP A 155 -4.85 14.83 11.96
C TRP A 155 -3.70 15.20 11.02
N SER A 156 -3.34 16.51 10.96
CA SER A 156 -2.27 16.99 10.08
C SER A 156 -0.91 16.41 10.47
N TRP A 157 -0.12 16.10 9.46
CA TRP A 157 1.21 15.49 9.60
C TRP A 157 2.18 16.29 10.50
N ASN A 158 2.05 17.62 10.49
CA ASN A 158 2.89 18.56 11.23
C ASN A 158 2.27 19.04 12.54
N HIS A 159 1.15 18.44 12.96
CA HIS A 159 0.58 18.72 14.27
C HIS A 159 1.52 18.23 15.36
N GLU A 160 1.57 18.92 16.51
CA GLU A 160 2.48 18.60 17.62
C GLU A 160 2.37 17.15 18.12
N SER A 161 1.16 16.55 18.00
CA SER A 161 0.92 15.14 18.33
C SER A 161 1.40 14.15 17.24
N GLY A 162 1.97 14.63 16.13
CA GLY A 162 2.38 13.83 14.98
C GLY A 162 1.25 13.42 14.04
N GLY A 163 0.03 13.96 14.25
CA GLY A 163 -1.12 13.74 13.37
C GLY A 163 -1.55 12.28 13.25
N PHE A 164 -2.30 11.98 12.17
CA PHE A 164 -2.74 10.63 11.87
C PHE A 164 -1.57 9.67 11.65
N GLY A 165 -0.51 10.13 10.98
CA GLY A 165 0.68 9.32 10.72
C GLY A 165 1.24 8.71 12.00
N ARG A 166 1.61 9.53 12.97
CA ARG A 166 2.24 9.03 14.20
C ARG A 166 1.25 8.32 15.12
N LYS A 167 0.02 8.82 15.23
CA LYS A 167 -1.02 8.23 16.08
C LYS A 167 -1.47 6.84 15.60
N VAL A 168 -1.68 6.68 14.29
CA VAL A 168 -2.28 5.46 13.71
C VAL A 168 -1.26 4.63 12.96
N LEU A 169 -0.52 5.24 12.03
CA LEU A 169 0.43 4.51 11.18
C LEU A 169 1.75 4.19 11.87
N GLY A 170 2.06 4.86 12.99
CA GLY A 170 3.26 4.64 13.79
C GLY A 170 4.38 5.63 13.52
N GLU A 171 4.35 6.37 12.42
CA GLU A 171 5.28 7.48 12.18
C GLU A 171 4.68 8.51 11.23
N THR A 172 5.13 9.74 11.37
CA THR A 172 4.93 10.81 10.39
C THR A 172 6.18 10.97 9.52
N TRP A 173 6.12 11.71 8.42
CA TRP A 173 7.32 12.05 7.67
C TRP A 173 8.25 12.96 8.50
N ILE A 174 9.51 12.53 8.65
CA ILE A 174 10.54 13.26 9.37
C ILE A 174 11.50 13.92 8.37
N SER A 175 12.15 13.11 7.55
CA SER A 175 13.07 13.57 6.51
C SER A 175 13.43 12.44 5.53
N HIS A 176 14.04 12.79 4.41
CA HIS A 176 14.77 11.84 3.59
C HIS A 176 16.01 11.36 4.34
N TRP A 177 16.17 10.04 4.51
CA TRP A 177 17.36 9.45 5.12
C TRP A 177 18.39 9.04 4.07
N GLY A 178 17.99 8.46 2.95
CA GLY A 178 18.79 8.41 1.73
C GLY A 178 18.75 9.75 0.98
N GLU A 179 19.59 9.92 -0.05
CA GLU A 179 19.55 11.10 -0.92
C GLU A 179 18.48 10.90 -2.00
N HIS A 180 17.44 11.73 -1.93
CA HIS A 180 16.27 11.64 -2.82
C HIS A 180 16.68 11.67 -4.30
N GLN A 181 16.16 10.72 -5.10
CA GLN A 181 16.44 10.51 -6.52
C GLN A 181 17.90 10.15 -6.86
N LYS A 182 18.72 9.80 -5.89
CA LYS A 182 20.12 9.41 -6.09
C LYS A 182 20.49 8.11 -5.39
N GLU A 183 19.82 7.78 -4.30
CA GLU A 183 20.09 6.62 -3.47
C GLU A 183 18.82 5.76 -3.36
N ALA A 184 18.87 4.56 -3.90
CA ALA A 184 17.79 3.60 -3.85
C ALA A 184 17.76 2.85 -2.50
N THR A 185 16.69 2.12 -2.27
CA THR A 185 16.48 1.30 -1.08
C THR A 185 16.51 -0.18 -1.42
N LYS A 186 17.29 -0.95 -0.68
CA LYS A 186 17.25 -2.40 -0.64
C LYS A 186 16.91 -2.87 0.77
N THR A 187 16.10 -3.91 0.95
CA THR A 187 15.67 -4.27 2.29
C THR A 187 16.39 -5.50 2.84
N VAL A 188 16.45 -5.55 4.17
CA VAL A 188 16.75 -6.75 4.94
C VAL A 188 15.62 -7.00 5.93
N LYS A 189 15.33 -8.26 6.23
CA LYS A 189 14.37 -8.62 7.26
C LYS A 189 14.87 -8.24 8.64
N GLU A 190 13.96 -7.79 9.50
CA GLU A 190 14.29 -7.52 10.91
C GLU A 190 14.67 -8.83 11.62
N PRO A 191 15.82 -8.89 12.30
CA PRO A 191 16.24 -10.06 13.06
C PRO A 191 15.18 -10.47 14.10
N GLY A 192 14.80 -11.74 14.08
CA GLY A 192 13.78 -12.32 14.96
C GLY A 192 12.34 -12.22 14.45
N ASN A 193 12.10 -11.50 13.35
CA ASN A 193 10.78 -11.37 12.72
C ASN A 193 10.70 -12.02 11.32
N GLU A 194 11.70 -12.81 10.93
CA GLU A 194 11.82 -13.41 9.58
C GLU A 194 10.65 -14.32 9.23
N ASN A 195 10.03 -14.94 10.25
CA ASN A 195 8.89 -15.85 10.11
C ASN A 195 7.53 -15.17 10.34
N ASN A 196 7.49 -13.84 10.38
CA ASN A 196 6.23 -13.12 10.51
C ASN A 196 5.35 -13.39 9.27
N PRO A 197 4.06 -13.76 9.42
CA PRO A 197 3.17 -14.05 8.27
C PRO A 197 3.12 -12.94 7.21
N LEU A 198 3.29 -11.68 7.61
CA LEU A 198 3.37 -10.55 6.68
C LEU A 198 4.55 -10.65 5.70
N LEU A 199 5.59 -11.43 6.05
CA LEU A 199 6.76 -11.69 5.22
C LEU A 199 6.70 -13.00 4.45
N ASN A 200 5.55 -13.69 4.41
CA ASN A 200 5.37 -14.90 3.63
C ASN A 200 5.67 -14.64 2.15
N GLY A 201 6.62 -15.40 1.59
CA GLY A 201 7.07 -15.25 0.20
C GLY A 201 7.86 -13.97 -0.12
N VAL A 202 8.07 -13.07 0.86
CA VAL A 202 8.94 -11.88 0.73
C VAL A 202 10.36 -12.28 1.07
N VAL A 203 11.29 -12.03 0.15
CA VAL A 203 12.72 -12.34 0.32
C VAL A 203 13.49 -11.06 0.57
N GLU A 204 13.45 -10.15 -0.40
CA GLU A 204 14.17 -8.88 -0.41
C GLU A 204 13.39 -7.91 -1.30
N VAL A 205 13.16 -6.70 -0.86
CA VAL A 205 12.52 -5.64 -1.66
C VAL A 205 13.57 -4.68 -2.17
N PHE A 206 13.50 -4.35 -3.44
CA PHE A 206 14.20 -3.23 -4.04
C PHE A 206 13.21 -2.15 -4.47
N GLY A 207 13.52 -0.88 -4.17
CA GLY A 207 12.80 0.28 -4.67
C GLY A 207 13.75 1.38 -5.09
N ASP A 208 13.42 2.09 -6.15
CA ASP A 208 14.21 3.22 -6.62
C ASP A 208 13.94 4.52 -5.84
N THR A 209 13.11 4.45 -4.80
CA THR A 209 12.92 5.55 -3.85
C THR A 209 13.91 5.45 -2.69
N ASP A 210 14.24 6.60 -2.12
CA ASP A 210 15.14 6.72 -0.97
C ASP A 210 14.47 6.26 0.34
N VAL A 211 15.30 5.86 1.29
CA VAL A 211 14.88 5.56 2.67
C VAL A 211 14.41 6.84 3.37
N TYR A 212 13.30 6.77 4.12
CA TYR A 212 12.89 7.84 5.04
C TYR A 212 13.50 7.62 6.44
N GLU A 213 13.80 8.73 7.12
CA GLU A 213 14.04 8.69 8.57
C GLU A 213 12.75 8.26 9.27
N ALA A 214 12.82 7.19 10.07
CA ALA A 214 11.66 6.64 10.77
C ALA A 214 12.06 6.06 12.12
N ALA A 215 11.20 6.32 13.13
CA ALA A 215 11.33 5.78 14.47
C ALA A 215 9.96 5.31 14.97
N PRO A 216 9.42 4.20 14.43
CA PRO A 216 8.14 3.65 14.86
C PRO A 216 8.12 3.40 16.37
N PRO A 217 6.95 3.51 17.04
CA PRO A 217 6.84 3.32 18.48
C PRO A 217 7.11 1.87 18.89
N THR A 218 7.34 1.66 20.18
CA THR A 218 7.70 0.34 20.73
C THR A 218 6.62 -0.72 20.62
N ASP A 219 5.37 -0.34 20.35
CA ASP A 219 4.26 -1.25 20.05
C ASP A 219 4.21 -1.69 18.59
N ALA A 220 5.09 -1.15 17.74
CA ALA A 220 5.23 -1.60 16.36
C ALA A 220 6.17 -2.80 16.25
N THR A 221 5.77 -3.78 15.45
CA THR A 221 6.62 -4.89 15.03
C THR A 221 7.33 -4.50 13.74
N ILE A 222 8.64 -4.29 13.79
CA ILE A 222 9.45 -3.99 12.60
C ILE A 222 9.53 -5.26 11.75
N LEU A 223 9.34 -5.12 10.45
CA LEU A 223 9.36 -6.22 9.48
C LEU A 223 10.59 -6.16 8.59
N LEU A 224 10.83 -4.98 8.01
CA LEU A 224 11.94 -4.74 7.07
C LEU A 224 12.70 -3.48 7.48
N ARG A 225 14.03 -3.54 7.28
CA ARG A 225 14.93 -2.38 7.36
C ARG A 225 15.46 -2.04 5.97
N GLY A 226 15.59 -0.75 5.69
CA GLY A 226 16.07 -0.23 4.41
C GLY A 226 17.56 0.07 4.45
N ILE A 227 18.29 -0.58 3.57
CA ILE A 227 19.69 -0.29 3.27
C ILE A 227 19.70 0.79 2.18
N VAL A 228 20.30 1.93 2.49
CA VAL A 228 20.58 3.00 1.51
C VAL A 228 21.71 2.52 0.61
N LEU A 229 21.48 2.54 -0.70
CA LEU A 229 22.49 2.18 -1.71
C LEU A 229 23.23 3.44 -2.18
N LYS A 230 24.46 3.29 -2.68
CA LYS A 230 25.27 4.39 -3.26
C LYS A 230 24.72 4.95 -4.57
N GLY A 231 23.73 4.31 -5.16
CA GLY A 231 23.14 4.65 -6.44
C GLY A 231 21.71 4.12 -6.57
N MET A 232 21.24 3.99 -7.81
CA MET A 232 19.83 3.71 -8.15
C MET A 232 19.60 2.30 -8.69
N ASN A 233 20.60 1.43 -8.66
CA ASN A 233 20.50 0.05 -9.17
C ASN A 233 20.51 -0.97 -8.02
N PRO A 234 19.82 -2.10 -8.15
CA PRO A 234 19.75 -3.14 -7.12
C PRO A 234 21.12 -3.80 -6.82
N THR A 235 22.10 -3.62 -7.71
CA THR A 235 23.47 -4.15 -7.56
C THR A 235 24.47 -3.14 -7.00
N ASP A 236 24.00 -1.90 -6.72
CA ASP A 236 24.88 -0.88 -6.15
C ASP A 236 25.23 -1.25 -4.68
N GLU A 237 26.44 -0.90 -4.28
CA GLU A 237 26.93 -1.15 -2.94
C GLU A 237 26.15 -0.36 -1.88
N PRO A 238 26.03 -0.86 -0.64
CA PRO A 238 25.51 -0.08 0.47
C PRO A 238 26.30 1.22 0.68
N ALA A 239 25.57 2.29 0.95
CA ALA A 239 26.20 3.56 1.32
C ALA A 239 26.89 3.46 2.68
N ASP A 240 28.03 4.12 2.83
CA ASP A 240 28.85 4.11 4.05
C ASP A 240 29.30 5.55 4.37
N TYR A 241 28.38 6.33 4.91
CA TYR A 241 28.66 7.68 5.41
C TYR A 241 27.89 7.92 6.72
N GLU A 242 28.30 8.95 7.45
CA GLU A 242 27.58 9.40 8.63
C GLU A 242 26.50 10.41 8.27
N LYS A 243 25.34 10.28 8.91
CA LYS A 243 24.22 11.20 8.74
C LYS A 243 23.68 11.64 10.09
N LYS A 244 23.30 12.91 10.15
CA LYS A 244 22.65 13.49 11.32
C LYS A 244 21.14 13.40 11.18
N SER A 245 20.48 12.77 12.13
CA SER A 245 19.04 12.71 12.24
C SER A 245 18.42 14.09 12.53
N LYS A 246 17.14 14.26 12.30
CA LYS A 246 16.41 15.47 12.73
C LYS A 246 16.43 15.67 14.24
N GLY A 247 16.52 14.59 15.02
CA GLY A 247 16.71 14.63 16.47
C GLY A 247 18.13 15.00 16.92
N GLY A 248 19.09 15.15 15.98
CA GLY A 248 20.45 15.60 16.23
C GLY A 248 21.48 14.49 16.48
N ALA A 249 21.07 13.22 16.58
CA ALA A 249 21.99 12.10 16.68
C ALA A 249 22.73 11.86 15.36
N VAL A 250 24.02 11.56 15.45
CA VAL A 250 24.87 11.19 14.30
C VAL A 250 25.07 9.68 14.33
N GLN A 251 24.83 9.02 13.20
CA GLN A 251 25.06 7.59 13.04
C GLN A 251 25.48 7.27 11.60
N LYS A 252 26.03 6.10 11.36
CA LYS A 252 26.18 5.59 10.00
C LYS A 252 24.82 5.41 9.36
N VAL A 253 24.72 5.68 8.05
CA VAL A 253 23.45 5.69 7.32
C VAL A 253 22.75 4.32 7.35
N ASN A 254 23.51 3.23 7.42
CA ASN A 254 23.03 1.85 7.46
C ASN A 254 23.30 1.11 8.80
N ASP A 255 23.69 1.80 9.87
CA ASP A 255 23.99 1.19 11.15
C ASP A 255 23.54 2.06 12.34
N PRO A 256 22.37 1.76 12.93
CA PRO A 256 21.38 0.79 12.43
C PRO A 256 20.63 1.29 11.19
N ALA A 257 20.28 0.38 10.28
CA ALA A 257 19.45 0.69 9.14
C ALA A 257 18.04 1.11 9.59
N MET A 258 17.43 2.07 8.87
CA MET A 258 16.09 2.59 9.21
C MET A 258 14.99 1.54 9.00
N PRO A 259 13.98 1.46 9.87
CA PRO A 259 12.75 0.71 9.59
C PRO A 259 12.07 1.25 8.33
N VAL A 260 11.71 0.37 7.39
CA VAL A 260 10.97 0.74 6.18
C VAL A 260 9.64 0.02 6.04
N ALA A 261 9.40 -1.03 6.84
CA ALA A 261 8.09 -1.65 6.98
C ALA A 261 7.87 -2.14 8.40
N TRP A 262 6.67 -1.90 8.93
CA TRP A 262 6.25 -2.33 10.26
C TRP A 262 4.75 -2.57 10.33
N SER A 263 4.33 -3.39 11.27
CA SER A 263 2.92 -3.60 11.61
C SER A 263 2.63 -3.19 13.05
N ARG A 264 1.39 -2.84 13.32
CA ARG A 264 0.89 -2.59 14.67
C ARG A 264 -0.62 -2.81 14.78
N GLU A 265 -1.09 -2.98 16.01
CA GLU A 265 -2.51 -3.00 16.34
C GLU A 265 -2.82 -1.77 17.20
N VAL A 266 -3.69 -0.89 16.69
CA VAL A 266 -3.98 0.42 17.29
C VAL A 266 -5.40 0.48 17.76
N LYS A 267 -5.59 0.74 19.06
CA LYS A 267 -6.91 1.03 19.61
C LYS A 267 -7.30 2.45 19.24
N ASN A 268 -8.38 2.60 18.47
CA ASN A 268 -8.88 3.89 18.02
C ASN A 268 -9.83 4.57 19.04
N GLU A 269 -10.28 5.78 18.69
CA GLU A 269 -11.15 6.59 19.56
C GLU A 269 -12.50 5.92 19.87
N ALA A 270 -13.00 5.06 18.99
CA ALA A 270 -14.25 4.31 19.22
C ALA A 270 -14.05 3.04 20.08
N GLY A 271 -12.80 2.74 20.45
CA GLY A 271 -12.46 1.58 21.28
C GLY A 271 -12.29 0.29 20.48
N THR A 272 -12.42 0.32 19.16
CA THR A 272 -12.10 -0.80 18.25
C THR A 272 -10.60 -0.81 17.93
N THR A 273 -10.10 -1.89 17.34
CA THR A 273 -8.68 -2.05 17.00
C THR A 273 -8.50 -2.06 15.49
N ASN A 274 -7.62 -1.20 14.99
CA ASN A 274 -7.15 -1.26 13.60
C ASN A 274 -5.85 -2.05 13.52
N LYS A 275 -5.79 -3.03 12.64
CA LYS A 275 -4.53 -3.65 12.20
C LYS A 275 -3.92 -2.79 11.10
N VAL A 276 -2.68 -2.38 11.28
CA VAL A 276 -2.00 -1.42 10.41
C VAL A 276 -0.69 -2.00 9.92
N LEU A 277 -0.51 -2.08 8.61
CA LEU A 277 0.77 -2.27 7.96
C LEU A 277 1.20 -0.94 7.36
N THR A 278 2.38 -0.47 7.70
CA THR A 278 2.98 0.75 7.13
C THR A 278 4.30 0.41 6.47
N THR A 279 4.51 0.92 5.26
CA THR A 279 5.83 0.91 4.61
C THR A 279 6.17 2.30 4.08
N THR A 280 7.43 2.72 4.26
CA THR A 280 7.96 3.96 3.68
C THR A 280 8.44 3.79 2.23
N MET A 281 8.21 2.63 1.64
CA MET A 281 8.33 2.33 0.21
C MET A 281 6.94 2.32 -0.42
N GLY A 282 6.83 2.38 -1.76
CA GLY A 282 5.54 2.23 -2.42
C GLY A 282 5.23 3.23 -3.51
N ALA A 283 6.23 3.92 -4.09
CA ALA A 283 6.06 4.56 -5.38
C ALA A 283 5.60 3.53 -6.43
N ALA A 284 4.95 3.97 -7.50
CA ALA A 284 4.57 3.04 -8.58
C ALA A 284 5.79 2.29 -9.16
N THR A 285 6.96 2.94 -9.18
CA THR A 285 8.22 2.32 -9.59
C THR A 285 8.74 1.31 -8.55
N ASP A 286 8.59 1.54 -7.26
CA ASP A 286 8.91 0.55 -6.22
C ASP A 286 8.01 -0.69 -6.34
N LEU A 287 6.73 -0.51 -6.69
CA LEU A 287 5.76 -1.59 -6.84
C LEU A 287 5.96 -2.45 -8.11
N VAL A 288 6.98 -2.17 -8.92
CA VAL A 288 7.48 -3.10 -9.93
C VAL A 288 8.18 -4.30 -9.26
N ASP A 289 8.68 -4.13 -8.04
CA ASP A 289 9.22 -5.22 -7.24
C ASP A 289 8.11 -6.17 -6.76
N GLU A 290 8.27 -7.46 -7.02
CA GLU A 290 7.26 -8.49 -6.72
C GLU A 290 7.04 -8.63 -5.20
N ASP A 291 8.12 -8.56 -4.44
CA ASP A 291 8.08 -8.78 -2.98
C ASP A 291 7.43 -7.60 -2.26
N LEU A 292 7.56 -6.36 -2.78
CA LEU A 292 6.81 -5.23 -2.24
C LEU A 292 5.30 -5.37 -2.50
N ARG A 293 4.90 -5.78 -3.71
CA ARG A 293 3.48 -6.06 -3.98
C ARG A 293 2.95 -7.17 -3.08
N ARG A 294 3.76 -8.21 -2.85
CA ARG A 294 3.40 -9.33 -1.96
C ARG A 294 3.23 -8.88 -0.52
N LEU A 295 4.12 -8.02 -0.02
CA LEU A 295 3.98 -7.42 1.31
C LEU A 295 2.65 -6.66 1.46
N VAL A 296 2.26 -5.88 0.43
CA VAL A 296 0.97 -5.15 0.42
C VAL A 296 -0.22 -6.11 0.47
N VAL A 297 -0.22 -7.14 -0.38
CA VAL A 297 -1.28 -8.16 -0.43
C VAL A 297 -1.34 -8.93 0.88
N ASN A 298 -0.20 -9.35 1.43
CA ASN A 298 -0.13 -10.01 2.75
C ASN A 298 -0.71 -9.12 3.85
N GLY A 299 -0.48 -7.79 3.76
CA GLY A 299 -1.07 -6.81 4.68
C GLY A 299 -2.60 -6.79 4.66
N VAL A 300 -3.19 -6.93 3.48
CA VAL A 300 -4.66 -7.02 3.33
C VAL A 300 -5.17 -8.33 3.97
N PHE A 301 -4.55 -9.47 3.68
CA PHE A 301 -4.93 -10.76 4.27
C PHE A 301 -4.83 -10.74 5.80
N TRP A 302 -3.66 -10.35 6.33
CA TRP A 302 -3.42 -10.27 7.76
C TRP A 302 -4.39 -9.31 8.46
N GLY A 303 -4.62 -8.15 7.84
CA GLY A 303 -5.54 -7.14 8.34
C GLY A 303 -6.94 -7.69 8.52
N LEU A 304 -7.46 -8.39 7.52
CA LEU A 304 -8.78 -9.01 7.50
C LEU A 304 -8.88 -10.27 8.38
N GLY A 305 -7.77 -10.77 8.93
CA GLY A 305 -7.74 -12.02 9.67
C GLY A 305 -7.96 -13.25 8.78
N ILE A 306 -7.70 -13.12 7.49
CA ILE A 306 -7.65 -14.23 6.53
C ILE A 306 -6.22 -14.80 6.57
N GLU A 307 -6.08 -16.11 6.43
CA GLU A 307 -4.77 -16.75 6.40
C GLU A 307 -3.90 -16.17 5.28
N VAL A 308 -2.71 -15.71 5.63
CA VAL A 308 -1.75 -15.17 4.66
C VAL A 308 -1.14 -16.35 3.89
N PRO A 309 -1.26 -16.39 2.56
CA PRO A 309 -0.67 -17.46 1.76
C PRO A 309 0.84 -17.57 1.98
N GLU A 310 1.42 -18.77 1.85
CA GLU A 310 2.88 -18.94 1.88
C GLU A 310 3.59 -18.07 0.84
N LYS A 311 2.98 -17.90 -0.33
CA LYS A 311 3.43 -17.02 -1.40
C LYS A 311 2.23 -16.50 -2.19
N ALA A 312 1.74 -15.30 -1.84
CA ALA A 312 0.65 -14.66 -2.57
C ALA A 312 1.05 -14.38 -4.04
N GLU A 313 0.16 -14.68 -4.98
CA GLU A 313 0.35 -14.35 -6.40
C GLU A 313 0.13 -12.87 -6.64
N VAL A 314 1.10 -12.20 -7.23
CA VAL A 314 1.07 -10.74 -7.45
C VAL A 314 1.62 -10.36 -8.84
N PRO A 315 1.17 -11.01 -9.93
CA PRO A 315 1.65 -10.69 -11.27
C PRO A 315 1.25 -9.29 -11.68
N ILE A 316 2.06 -8.68 -12.53
CA ILE A 316 1.71 -7.45 -13.24
C ILE A 316 1.72 -7.72 -14.75
N SER A 317 0.93 -6.94 -15.49
CA SER A 317 0.96 -6.97 -16.96
C SER A 317 2.31 -6.45 -17.45
N ASP A 318 2.82 -7.01 -18.58
CA ASP A 318 4.01 -6.49 -19.29
C ASP A 318 3.82 -5.04 -19.77
N GLU A 319 2.57 -4.58 -19.86
CA GLU A 319 2.21 -3.22 -20.23
C GLU A 319 2.29 -2.25 -19.04
N PHE A 320 2.34 -2.75 -17.80
CA PHE A 320 2.51 -1.91 -16.61
C PHE A 320 3.94 -1.37 -16.56
N LYS A 321 4.11 -0.17 -17.06
CA LYS A 321 5.38 0.59 -17.04
C LYS A 321 5.12 1.91 -16.37
N PRO A 322 5.31 2.00 -15.05
CA PRO A 322 5.01 3.21 -14.32
C PRO A 322 5.94 4.36 -14.73
N SER A 323 5.37 5.55 -14.73
CA SER A 323 6.13 6.77 -14.96
C SER A 323 7.08 7.00 -13.78
N LYS A 324 8.26 7.61 -14.07
CA LYS A 324 9.17 8.02 -13.00
C LYS A 324 8.48 8.98 -12.04
N TYR A 325 8.68 8.76 -10.75
CA TYR A 325 8.13 9.65 -9.73
C TYR A 325 8.74 11.07 -9.77
N GLY A 326 8.02 12.04 -9.22
CA GLY A 326 8.37 13.45 -9.20
C GLY A 326 7.15 14.36 -9.39
N PHE A 327 7.19 15.60 -8.93
CA PHE A 327 6.02 16.49 -8.82
C PHE A 327 5.35 16.91 -10.12
N ASN A 328 6.02 16.80 -11.25
CA ASN A 328 5.52 17.30 -12.54
C ASN A 328 5.32 16.19 -13.60
N GLY A 329 5.26 14.95 -13.18
CA GLY A 329 5.20 13.80 -14.09
C GLY A 329 3.85 13.06 -14.13
N SER A 330 2.82 13.54 -13.41
CA SER A 330 1.48 12.93 -13.47
C SER A 330 0.89 13.03 -14.88
N GLN A 331 0.17 11.98 -15.30
CA GLN A 331 -0.45 11.95 -16.63
C GLN A 331 -1.72 12.82 -16.62
N ASN A 332 -1.68 13.95 -17.33
CA ASN A 332 -2.81 14.87 -17.41
C ASN A 332 -3.90 14.37 -18.37
N GLY A 333 -5.16 14.76 -18.13
CA GLY A 333 -6.29 14.53 -19.02
C GLY A 333 -6.82 13.08 -19.03
N LYS A 334 -6.33 12.22 -18.14
CA LYS A 334 -6.73 10.82 -18.02
C LYS A 334 -7.96 10.67 -17.13
N LYS A 335 -8.79 9.65 -17.45
CA LYS A 335 -9.88 9.17 -16.59
C LYS A 335 -9.46 7.88 -15.86
N ALA A 336 -10.21 7.47 -14.87
CA ALA A 336 -9.87 6.30 -14.06
C ALA A 336 -9.58 5.03 -14.88
N ALA A 337 -10.40 4.76 -15.91
CA ALA A 337 -10.23 3.59 -16.78
C ALA A 337 -8.93 3.59 -17.61
N ASP A 338 -8.34 4.75 -17.86
CA ASP A 338 -7.10 4.88 -18.65
C ASP A 338 -5.85 4.39 -17.90
N PHE A 339 -5.97 4.10 -16.61
CA PHE A 339 -4.89 3.62 -15.75
C PHE A 339 -4.89 2.09 -15.56
N VAL A 340 -5.84 1.38 -16.16
CA VAL A 340 -5.85 -0.09 -16.17
C VAL A 340 -5.02 -0.57 -17.34
N LYS A 341 -3.99 -1.37 -17.06
CA LYS A 341 -3.07 -1.92 -18.06
C LYS A 341 -2.80 -3.39 -17.81
#